data_a887251df6663199d73d0add5370d19e
#
_entry.id   a887251df6663199d73d0add5370d19e
#
_cell.length_a   1.000
_cell.length_b   1.000
_cell.length_c   1.000
_cell.angle_alpha   90.00
_cell.angle_beta   90.00
_cell.angle_gamma   90.00
#
_symmetry.space_group_name_H-M   'P 1'
#
loop_
_entity.id
_entity.type
_entity.pdbx_description
1 polymer ?
#
loop_
_entity_poly.entity_id
_entity_poly.type
_entity_poly.pdbx_seq_one_letter_code
_entity_poly.pdbx_strand_id
1 'polypeptide(L)'
;MNKFLSFLTLIIFATGCSFLTSTSEGYENVESQVNAIAIGDFDKAITYFDIDLSDTTQVNHLKSEIPKIQKVITENFGTEFDLSFSKSDKSYKFSTNEEASVEPLKIKVQIKDDKHFGIIEATINEQNNKVQYINLLNYKEKIPSYLLIYIAAVIALCVAMLNVIAINRIRKSSLKKKWLKMLGVIIFNVPAITITALGHFSLNLSFQVLFGIGFSATGIDETLVTFGIPIGSIVTLIKVKKREQNRITDDKLKTEVES
;
A
#
# COMPACT_ATOMS: atom_id res chain seq x y z
N MET A 1 -23.64 -4.73 -26.90
CA MET A 1 -22.47 -4.39 -26.06
C MET A 1 -22.87 -4.01 -24.62
N ASN A 2 -23.90 -3.18 -24.41
CA ASN A 2 -24.32 -2.73 -23.07
C ASN A 2 -24.83 -3.85 -22.12
N LYS A 3 -25.52 -4.87 -22.63
CA LYS A 3 -26.04 -5.97 -21.79
C LYS A 3 -24.95 -6.89 -21.25
N PHE A 4 -23.86 -7.11 -22.01
CA PHE A 4 -22.72 -7.90 -21.57
C PHE A 4 -21.91 -7.15 -20.48
N LEU A 5 -21.73 -5.84 -20.65
CA LEU A 5 -21.06 -5.00 -19.66
C LEU A 5 -21.83 -4.94 -18.35
N SER A 6 -23.16 -4.83 -18.42
CA SER A 6 -24.06 -4.84 -17.25
C SER A 6 -24.04 -6.18 -16.52
N PHE A 7 -23.97 -7.29 -17.23
CA PHE A 7 -23.87 -8.63 -16.66
C PHE A 7 -22.50 -8.87 -15.99
N LEU A 8 -21.41 -8.39 -16.61
CA LEU A 8 -20.06 -8.46 -16.04
C LEU A 8 -19.97 -7.63 -14.75
N THR A 9 -20.56 -6.45 -14.73
CA THR A 9 -20.61 -5.58 -13.53
C THR A 9 -21.40 -6.26 -12.41
N LEU A 10 -22.52 -6.92 -12.71
CA LEU A 10 -23.34 -7.62 -11.73
C LEU A 10 -22.58 -8.80 -11.09
N ILE A 11 -21.81 -9.56 -11.88
CA ILE A 11 -20.98 -10.67 -11.36
C ILE A 11 -19.89 -10.13 -10.42
N ILE A 12 -19.21 -9.03 -10.78
CA ILE A 12 -18.17 -8.41 -9.94
C ILE A 12 -18.77 -7.94 -8.61
N PHE A 13 -19.96 -7.35 -8.62
CA PHE A 13 -20.63 -6.94 -7.38
C PHE A 13 -21.07 -8.12 -6.53
N ALA A 14 -21.58 -9.20 -7.11
CA ALA A 14 -22.03 -10.37 -6.36
C ALA A 14 -20.88 -11.12 -5.68
N THR A 15 -19.74 -11.28 -6.36
CA THR A 15 -18.55 -11.93 -5.77
C THR A 15 -17.85 -11.04 -4.74
N GLY A 16 -17.90 -9.71 -4.91
CA GLY A 16 -17.33 -8.75 -3.96
C GLY A 16 -18.06 -8.72 -2.61
N CYS A 17 -19.38 -8.88 -2.59
CA CYS A 17 -20.16 -8.83 -1.35
C CYS A 17 -19.81 -9.96 -0.37
N SER A 18 -19.69 -11.20 -0.84
CA SER A 18 -19.38 -12.33 0.04
C SER A 18 -17.99 -12.23 0.66
N PHE A 19 -17.00 -11.77 -0.11
CA PHE A 19 -15.64 -11.53 0.39
C PHE A 19 -15.61 -10.43 1.46
N LEU A 20 -16.34 -9.33 1.26
CA LEU A 20 -16.41 -8.24 2.22
C LEU A 20 -17.07 -8.69 3.53
N THR A 21 -18.13 -9.49 3.46
CA THR A 21 -18.83 -10.03 4.64
C THR A 21 -17.92 -10.96 5.45
N SER A 22 -17.29 -11.94 4.80
CA SER A 22 -16.34 -12.86 5.47
C SER A 22 -15.16 -12.12 6.09
N THR A 23 -14.67 -11.08 5.43
CA THR A 23 -13.57 -10.25 5.96
C THR A 23 -14.00 -9.47 7.19
N SER A 24 -15.22 -8.91 7.21
CA SER A 24 -15.76 -8.15 8.35
C SER A 24 -15.97 -9.05 9.56
N GLU A 25 -16.66 -10.17 9.39
CA GLU A 25 -16.91 -11.13 10.47
C GLU A 25 -15.60 -11.77 10.98
N GLY A 26 -14.70 -12.12 10.06
CA GLY A 26 -13.38 -12.63 10.43
C GLY A 26 -12.56 -11.61 11.25
N TYR A 27 -12.61 -10.33 10.90
CA TYR A 27 -11.96 -9.28 11.67
C TYR A 27 -12.56 -9.15 13.08
N GLU A 28 -13.90 -9.13 13.21
CA GLU A 28 -14.59 -9.06 14.51
C GLU A 28 -14.24 -10.24 15.42
N ASN A 29 -14.10 -11.44 14.84
CA ASN A 29 -13.65 -12.62 15.60
C ASN A 29 -12.21 -12.50 16.06
N VAL A 30 -11.29 -12.02 15.20
CA VAL A 30 -9.88 -11.79 15.59
C VAL A 30 -9.79 -10.70 16.65
N GLU A 31 -10.50 -9.59 16.50
CA GLU A 31 -10.53 -8.51 17.49
C GLU A 31 -11.04 -9.00 18.86
N SER A 32 -12.17 -9.73 18.87
CA SER A 32 -12.75 -10.30 20.08
C SER A 32 -11.83 -11.31 20.75
N GLN A 33 -11.15 -12.14 19.95
CA GLN A 33 -10.17 -13.12 20.42
C GLN A 33 -8.96 -12.46 21.06
N VAL A 34 -8.35 -11.47 20.39
CA VAL A 34 -7.17 -10.76 20.89
C VAL A 34 -7.50 -10.04 22.20
N ASN A 35 -8.66 -9.39 22.26
CA ASN A 35 -9.12 -8.75 23.50
C ASN A 35 -9.32 -9.77 24.63
N ALA A 36 -9.94 -10.93 24.36
CA ALA A 36 -10.10 -11.99 25.36
C ALA A 36 -8.74 -12.53 25.83
N ILE A 37 -7.78 -12.72 24.91
CA ILE A 37 -6.40 -13.13 25.28
C ILE A 37 -5.75 -12.08 26.18
N ALA A 38 -5.83 -10.81 25.83
CA ALA A 38 -5.16 -9.74 26.57
C ALA A 38 -5.66 -9.63 28.02
N ILE A 39 -6.97 -9.76 28.24
CA ILE A 39 -7.56 -9.71 29.60
C ILE A 39 -7.45 -11.03 30.36
N GLY A 40 -6.93 -12.11 29.72
CA GLY A 40 -6.77 -13.42 30.36
C GLY A 40 -8.04 -14.30 30.37
N ASP A 41 -9.07 -13.95 29.59
CA ASP A 41 -10.27 -14.78 29.43
C ASP A 41 -10.01 -15.86 28.36
N PHE A 42 -9.22 -16.87 28.77
CA PHE A 42 -8.76 -17.90 27.83
C PHE A 42 -9.90 -18.83 27.39
N ASP A 43 -10.87 -19.09 28.23
CA ASP A 43 -12.02 -19.92 27.86
C ASP A 43 -12.83 -19.24 26.76
N LYS A 44 -13.05 -17.94 26.83
CA LYS A 44 -13.66 -17.16 25.76
C LYS A 44 -12.78 -17.10 24.51
N ALA A 45 -11.47 -16.87 24.66
CA ALA A 45 -10.54 -16.80 23.53
C ALA A 45 -10.54 -18.11 22.70
N ILE A 46 -10.64 -19.27 23.35
CA ILE A 46 -10.67 -20.58 22.70
C ILE A 46 -11.91 -20.75 21.82
N THR A 47 -13.06 -20.15 22.16
CA THR A 47 -14.28 -20.29 21.36
C THR A 47 -14.18 -19.69 19.96
N TYR A 48 -13.25 -18.79 19.74
CA TYR A 48 -12.98 -18.17 18.44
C TYR A 48 -12.05 -19.01 17.56
N PHE A 49 -11.37 -20.03 18.11
CA PHE A 49 -10.55 -20.93 17.30
C PHE A 49 -11.41 -21.96 16.54
N ASP A 50 -10.94 -22.33 15.36
CA ASP A 50 -11.50 -23.38 14.51
C ASP A 50 -11.04 -24.77 15.00
N ILE A 51 -11.54 -25.16 16.17
CA ILE A 51 -11.27 -26.45 16.78
C ILE A 51 -12.56 -27.12 17.23
N ASP A 52 -12.51 -28.43 17.40
CA ASP A 52 -13.56 -29.17 18.09
C ASP A 52 -13.43 -28.98 19.61
N LEU A 53 -14.34 -28.21 20.20
CA LEU A 53 -14.36 -27.97 21.66
C LEU A 53 -14.60 -29.24 22.50
N SER A 54 -15.04 -30.34 21.89
CA SER A 54 -15.15 -31.65 22.55
C SER A 54 -13.81 -32.40 22.59
N ASP A 55 -12.85 -32.04 21.73
CA ASP A 55 -11.49 -32.58 21.74
C ASP A 55 -10.66 -31.94 22.85
N THR A 56 -10.64 -32.60 23.99
CA THR A 56 -9.90 -32.15 25.19
C THR A 56 -8.40 -31.98 24.90
N THR A 57 -7.82 -32.71 23.96
CA THR A 57 -6.40 -32.60 23.60
C THR A 57 -6.11 -31.26 22.93
N GLN A 58 -6.90 -30.88 21.93
CA GLN A 58 -6.75 -29.59 21.24
C GLN A 58 -7.01 -28.42 22.21
N VAL A 59 -8.07 -28.51 23.01
CA VAL A 59 -8.41 -27.49 24.02
C VAL A 59 -7.27 -27.29 25.02
N ASN A 60 -6.71 -28.40 25.58
CA ASN A 60 -5.61 -28.33 26.54
C ASN A 60 -4.32 -27.78 25.88
N HIS A 61 -4.06 -28.12 24.62
CA HIS A 61 -2.93 -27.54 23.89
C HIS A 61 -3.08 -26.03 23.78
N LEU A 62 -4.24 -25.53 23.32
CA LEU A 62 -4.49 -24.08 23.25
C LEU A 62 -4.40 -23.40 24.61
N LYS A 63 -4.94 -24.00 25.69
CA LYS A 63 -4.80 -23.48 27.05
C LYS A 63 -3.35 -23.35 27.49
N SER A 64 -2.43 -24.12 26.95
CA SER A 64 -1.00 -23.99 27.22
C SER A 64 -0.29 -22.94 26.36
N GLU A 65 -0.78 -22.67 25.14
CA GLU A 65 -0.13 -21.75 24.21
C GLU A 65 -0.65 -20.30 24.35
N ILE A 66 -1.96 -20.11 24.58
CA ILE A 66 -2.58 -18.78 24.69
C ILE A 66 -1.91 -17.88 25.75
N PRO A 67 -1.52 -18.38 26.94
CA PRO A 67 -0.80 -17.55 27.92
C PRO A 67 0.53 -17.01 27.41
N LYS A 68 1.19 -17.72 26.49
CA LYS A 68 2.43 -17.22 25.85
C LYS A 68 2.13 -16.06 24.90
N ILE A 69 1.04 -16.15 24.14
CA ILE A 69 0.57 -15.06 23.27
C ILE A 69 0.17 -13.85 24.13
N GLN A 70 -0.59 -14.09 25.20
CA GLN A 70 -0.96 -13.03 26.16
C GLN A 70 0.28 -12.30 26.68
N LYS A 71 1.29 -13.05 27.11
CA LYS A 71 2.53 -12.46 27.64
C LYS A 71 3.19 -11.56 26.59
N VAL A 72 3.28 -11.99 25.33
CA VAL A 72 3.87 -11.19 24.27
C VAL A 72 3.06 -9.92 23.99
N ILE A 73 1.72 -10.01 24.00
CA ILE A 73 0.84 -8.84 23.80
C ILE A 73 1.01 -7.86 24.96
N THR A 74 0.88 -8.34 26.20
CA THR A 74 0.90 -7.47 27.39
C THR A 74 2.27 -6.87 27.68
N GLU A 75 3.35 -7.58 27.40
CA GLU A 75 4.72 -7.05 27.55
C GLU A 75 5.06 -5.96 26.52
N ASN A 76 4.45 -5.98 25.35
CA ASN A 76 4.77 -5.03 24.29
C ASN A 76 3.75 -3.90 24.14
N PHE A 77 2.46 -4.13 24.45
CA PHE A 77 1.37 -3.15 24.25
C PHE A 77 0.60 -2.85 25.54
N GLY A 78 0.89 -3.55 26.66
CA GLY A 78 0.11 -3.42 27.88
C GLY A 78 -1.27 -4.07 27.77
N THR A 79 -2.22 -3.55 28.55
CA THR A 79 -3.64 -3.99 28.55
C THR A 79 -4.55 -3.02 27.83
N GLU A 80 -4.06 -1.81 27.51
CA GLU A 80 -4.78 -0.76 26.78
C GLU A 80 -4.11 -0.55 25.43
N PHE A 81 -4.74 -1.02 24.36
CA PHE A 81 -4.28 -0.88 22.98
C PHE A 81 -5.47 -0.75 22.04
N ASP A 82 -5.23 -0.17 20.90
CA ASP A 82 -6.20 -0.08 19.79
C ASP A 82 -5.97 -1.21 18.79
N LEU A 83 -7.04 -1.84 18.35
CA LEU A 83 -7.05 -2.73 17.21
C LEU A 83 -7.71 -2.06 16.01
N SER A 84 -7.15 -2.23 14.83
CA SER A 84 -7.76 -1.74 13.59
C SER A 84 -7.46 -2.68 12.43
N PHE A 85 -8.43 -2.83 11.55
CA PHE A 85 -8.24 -3.62 10.33
C PHE A 85 -7.15 -3.00 9.46
N SER A 86 -6.20 -3.82 8.99
CA SER A 86 -5.14 -3.39 8.08
C SER A 86 -5.40 -3.86 6.67
N LYS A 87 -5.48 -5.17 6.45
CA LYS A 87 -5.82 -5.74 5.14
C LYS A 87 -6.30 -7.18 5.24
N SER A 88 -6.92 -7.67 4.18
CA SER A 88 -7.17 -9.09 3.96
C SER A 88 -6.53 -9.56 2.66
N ASP A 89 -5.95 -10.75 2.70
CA ASP A 89 -5.32 -11.38 1.55
C ASP A 89 -5.97 -12.74 1.30
N LYS A 90 -6.37 -12.98 0.06
CA LYS A 90 -6.83 -14.29 -0.41
C LYS A 90 -6.11 -14.59 -1.71
N SER A 91 -5.33 -15.65 -1.74
CA SER A 91 -4.62 -16.04 -2.95
C SER A 91 -5.21 -17.32 -3.54
N TYR A 92 -5.18 -17.38 -4.87
CA TYR A 92 -5.62 -18.52 -5.65
C TYR A 92 -4.42 -19.12 -6.35
N LYS A 93 -4.10 -20.38 -6.04
CA LYS A 93 -3.05 -21.12 -6.77
C LYS A 93 -3.70 -21.86 -7.92
N PHE A 94 -3.33 -21.48 -9.14
CA PHE A 94 -3.66 -22.22 -10.35
C PHE A 94 -2.49 -23.15 -10.69
N SER A 95 -2.68 -24.45 -10.49
CA SER A 95 -1.74 -25.46 -10.98
C SER A 95 -2.29 -26.08 -12.26
N THR A 96 -1.41 -26.30 -13.23
CA THR A 96 -1.81 -26.89 -14.53
C THR A 96 -2.24 -28.34 -14.42
N ASN A 97 -1.99 -29.02 -13.30
CA ASN A 97 -2.22 -30.45 -13.11
C ASN A 97 -3.08 -30.81 -11.89
N GLU A 98 -3.59 -29.84 -11.11
CA GLU A 98 -4.39 -30.07 -9.93
C GLU A 98 -5.59 -29.12 -9.89
N GLU A 99 -6.64 -29.51 -9.18
CA GLU A 99 -7.78 -28.62 -8.92
C GLU A 99 -7.27 -27.35 -8.25
N ALA A 100 -7.80 -26.20 -8.67
CA ALA A 100 -7.44 -24.89 -8.14
C ALA A 100 -7.62 -24.88 -6.61
N SER A 101 -6.54 -24.87 -5.87
CA SER A 101 -6.58 -24.78 -4.41
C SER A 101 -6.77 -23.30 -4.01
N VAL A 102 -7.78 -23.05 -3.21
CA VAL A 102 -8.01 -21.72 -2.59
C VAL A 102 -7.23 -21.69 -1.29
N GLU A 103 -6.32 -20.73 -1.16
CA GLU A 103 -5.64 -20.51 0.12
C GLU A 103 -6.62 -19.90 1.13
N PRO A 104 -6.48 -20.24 2.42
CA PRO A 104 -7.35 -19.70 3.46
C PRO A 104 -7.26 -18.17 3.52
N LEU A 105 -8.35 -17.52 3.93
CA LEU A 105 -8.41 -16.08 4.12
C LEU A 105 -7.43 -15.66 5.22
N LYS A 106 -6.51 -14.77 4.89
CA LYS A 106 -5.61 -14.14 5.86
C LYS A 106 -6.07 -12.73 6.15
N ILE A 107 -6.20 -12.40 7.43
CA ILE A 107 -6.55 -11.06 7.90
C ILE A 107 -5.37 -10.51 8.68
N LYS A 108 -4.96 -9.29 8.35
CA LYS A 108 -4.00 -8.53 9.13
C LYS A 108 -4.70 -7.44 9.91
N VAL A 109 -4.48 -7.47 11.20
CA VAL A 109 -5.00 -6.49 12.18
C VAL A 109 -3.83 -5.74 12.76
N GLN A 110 -3.90 -4.43 12.75
CA GLN A 110 -2.94 -3.58 13.43
C GLN A 110 -3.26 -3.56 14.92
N ILE A 111 -2.25 -3.77 15.75
CA ILE A 111 -2.27 -3.50 17.20
C ILE A 111 -1.35 -2.33 17.49
N LYS A 112 -1.79 -1.37 18.27
CA LYS A 112 -0.97 -0.22 18.65
C LYS A 112 -1.32 0.27 20.05
N ASP A 113 -0.31 0.77 20.75
CA ASP A 113 -0.41 1.62 21.93
C ASP A 113 0.14 3.02 21.63
N ASP A 114 0.43 3.81 22.65
CA ASP A 114 1.01 5.16 22.48
C ASP A 114 2.45 5.15 21.91
N LYS A 115 3.17 4.02 21.96
CA LYS A 115 4.61 3.94 21.65
C LYS A 115 4.94 2.91 20.60
N HIS A 116 4.19 1.81 20.55
CA HIS A 116 4.51 0.65 19.77
C HIS A 116 3.42 0.35 18.75
N PHE A 117 3.85 -0.30 17.70
CA PHE A 117 3.02 -0.78 16.61
C PHE A 117 3.37 -2.24 16.31
N GLY A 118 2.37 -3.02 15.98
CA GLY A 118 2.53 -4.40 15.55
C GLY A 118 1.41 -4.83 14.61
N ILE A 119 1.61 -5.96 13.95
CA ILE A 119 0.65 -6.60 13.06
C ILE A 119 0.32 -7.97 13.59
N ILE A 120 -0.95 -8.23 13.78
CA ILE A 120 -1.49 -9.56 14.04
C ILE A 120 -1.95 -10.13 12.71
N GLU A 121 -1.36 -11.24 12.27
CA GLU A 121 -1.83 -12.01 11.12
C GLU A 121 -2.65 -13.19 11.63
N ALA A 122 -3.90 -13.27 11.19
CA ALA A 122 -4.79 -14.38 11.48
C ALA A 122 -5.20 -15.08 10.20
N THR A 123 -5.24 -16.42 10.24
CA THR A 123 -5.78 -17.26 9.18
C THR A 123 -7.18 -17.69 9.57
N ILE A 124 -8.14 -17.45 8.70
CA ILE A 124 -9.58 -17.64 8.95
C ILE A 124 -10.12 -18.78 8.11
N ASN A 125 -10.91 -19.65 8.73
CA ASN A 125 -11.74 -20.60 8.02
C ASN A 125 -13.00 -19.88 7.48
N GLU A 126 -13.12 -19.79 6.16
CA GLU A 126 -14.22 -19.07 5.51
C GLU A 126 -15.60 -19.74 5.68
N GLN A 127 -15.65 -20.99 6.11
CA GLN A 127 -16.93 -21.69 6.29
C GLN A 127 -17.63 -21.29 7.60
N ASN A 128 -16.84 -20.96 8.63
CA ASN A 128 -17.36 -20.65 9.97
C ASN A 128 -16.80 -19.37 10.57
N ASN A 129 -15.97 -18.63 9.80
CA ASN A 129 -15.27 -17.39 10.17
C ASN A 129 -14.39 -17.51 11.44
N LYS A 130 -14.02 -18.74 11.84
CA LYS A 130 -13.17 -18.99 13.00
C LYS A 130 -11.69 -18.90 12.66
N VAL A 131 -10.91 -18.57 13.67
CA VAL A 131 -9.46 -18.41 13.57
C VAL A 131 -8.77 -19.78 13.61
N GLN A 132 -8.06 -20.13 12.56
CA GLN A 132 -7.24 -21.34 12.52
C GLN A 132 -5.84 -21.13 13.10
N TYR A 133 -5.30 -19.92 12.86
CA TYR A 133 -3.95 -19.58 13.30
C TYR A 133 -3.87 -18.06 13.57
N ILE A 134 -3.09 -17.68 14.57
CA ILE A 134 -2.80 -16.29 14.92
C ILE A 134 -1.31 -16.12 15.17
N ASN A 135 -0.72 -15.06 14.62
CA ASN A 135 0.67 -14.71 14.80
C ASN A 135 0.85 -13.20 14.97
N LEU A 136 1.75 -12.80 15.86
CA LEU A 136 2.10 -11.39 16.05
C LEU A 136 3.40 -11.07 15.33
N LEU A 137 3.33 -10.17 14.35
CA LEU A 137 4.43 -9.72 13.52
C LEU A 137 4.81 -8.27 13.86
N ASN A 138 6.08 -7.90 13.64
CA ASN A 138 6.55 -6.49 13.68
C ASN A 138 6.14 -5.72 14.96
N TYR A 139 6.14 -6.38 16.12
CA TYR A 139 5.56 -5.89 17.37
C TYR A 139 6.42 -4.84 18.12
N LYS A 140 7.47 -4.34 17.54
CA LYS A 140 8.33 -3.28 18.13
C LYS A 140 8.57 -2.13 17.15
N GLU A 141 7.78 -2.02 16.14
CA GLU A 141 7.93 -0.98 15.13
C GLU A 141 7.41 0.37 15.64
N LYS A 142 7.90 1.43 15.02
CA LYS A 142 7.39 2.77 15.26
C LYS A 142 5.98 2.90 14.71
N ILE A 143 5.16 3.70 15.40
CA ILE A 143 3.81 4.00 14.91
C ILE A 143 3.89 4.63 13.52
N PRO A 144 3.15 4.11 12.52
CA PRO A 144 3.16 4.64 11.17
C PRO A 144 2.73 6.11 11.12
N SER A 145 3.47 6.94 10.41
CA SER A 145 3.18 8.36 10.27
C SER A 145 2.50 8.68 8.93
N TYR A 146 1.21 8.86 8.95
CA TYR A 146 0.48 9.32 7.76
C TYR A 146 0.92 10.71 7.29
N LEU A 147 1.38 11.58 8.20
CA LEU A 147 1.88 12.90 7.84
C LEU A 147 3.04 12.80 6.84
N LEU A 148 3.97 11.85 7.05
CA LEU A 148 5.08 11.63 6.11
C LEU A 148 4.57 11.18 4.73
N ILE A 149 3.57 10.30 4.70
CA ILE A 149 2.96 9.84 3.45
C ILE A 149 2.26 11.00 2.72
N TYR A 150 1.52 11.86 3.43
CA TYR A 150 0.89 13.03 2.81
C TYR A 150 1.91 14.01 2.25
N ILE A 151 2.99 14.30 2.98
CA ILE A 151 4.09 15.15 2.49
C ILE A 151 4.72 14.53 1.24
N ALA A 152 5.02 13.23 1.27
CA ALA A 152 5.59 12.51 0.13
C ALA A 152 4.64 12.53 -1.08
N ALA A 153 3.34 12.35 -0.86
CA ALA A 153 2.32 12.40 -1.91
C ALA A 153 2.22 13.79 -2.56
N VAL A 154 2.29 14.86 -1.76
CA VAL A 154 2.32 16.24 -2.29
C VAL A 154 3.57 16.47 -3.13
N ILE A 155 4.75 16.02 -2.68
CA ILE A 155 5.98 16.11 -3.46
C ILE A 155 5.85 15.32 -4.78
N ALA A 156 5.35 14.09 -4.72
CA ALA A 156 5.11 13.26 -5.91
C ALA A 156 4.17 13.96 -6.89
N LEU A 157 3.09 14.59 -6.42
CA LEU A 157 2.17 15.37 -7.25
C LEU A 157 2.87 16.57 -7.91
N CYS A 158 3.72 17.28 -7.17
CA CYS A 158 4.54 18.38 -7.73
C CYS A 158 5.47 17.88 -8.84
N VAL A 159 6.10 16.71 -8.67
CA VAL A 159 6.93 16.08 -9.71
C VAL A 159 6.09 15.76 -10.96
N ALA A 160 4.93 15.15 -10.79
CA ALA A 160 4.02 14.84 -11.89
C ALA A 160 3.58 16.11 -12.64
N MET A 161 3.18 17.17 -11.92
CA MET A 161 2.82 18.45 -12.50
C MET A 161 3.98 19.06 -13.31
N LEU A 162 5.19 19.00 -12.78
CA LEU A 162 6.38 19.52 -13.45
C LEU A 162 6.66 18.77 -14.75
N ASN A 163 6.48 17.45 -14.79
CA ASN A 163 6.58 16.63 -15.98
C ASN A 163 5.50 17.02 -17.02
N VAL A 164 4.25 17.23 -16.61
CA VAL A 164 3.17 17.69 -17.49
C VAL A 164 3.46 19.08 -18.07
N ILE A 165 3.93 20.02 -17.24
CA ILE A 165 4.33 21.36 -17.68
C ILE A 165 5.45 21.27 -18.72
N ALA A 166 6.47 20.44 -18.46
CA ALA A 166 7.58 20.24 -19.40
C ALA A 166 7.10 19.69 -20.74
N ILE A 167 6.22 18.68 -20.74
CA ILE A 167 5.62 18.12 -21.97
C ILE A 167 4.84 19.19 -22.74
N ASN A 168 3.99 19.97 -22.06
CA ASN A 168 3.23 21.05 -22.70
C ASN A 168 4.14 22.12 -23.29
N ARG A 169 5.21 22.50 -22.60
CA ARG A 169 6.22 23.44 -23.13
C ARG A 169 6.95 22.88 -24.33
N ILE A 170 7.33 21.60 -24.33
CA ILE A 170 7.93 20.93 -25.49
C ILE A 170 7.00 20.97 -26.71
N ARG A 171 5.71 20.65 -26.51
CA ARG A 171 4.71 20.66 -27.60
C ARG A 171 4.59 22.03 -28.27
N LYS A 172 4.59 23.11 -27.49
CA LYS A 172 4.46 24.51 -27.96
C LYS A 172 5.79 25.10 -28.48
N SER A 173 6.95 24.50 -28.14
CA SER A 173 8.27 25.02 -28.55
C SER A 173 8.62 24.70 -30.00
N SER A 174 9.64 25.40 -30.51
CA SER A 174 10.24 25.12 -31.85
C SER A 174 11.34 24.06 -31.83
N LEU A 175 11.41 23.24 -30.79
CA LEU A 175 12.44 22.21 -30.61
C LEU A 175 12.34 21.12 -31.69
N LYS A 176 13.48 20.71 -32.24
CA LYS A 176 13.56 19.53 -33.12
C LYS A 176 13.37 18.24 -32.30
N LYS A 177 12.82 17.18 -32.94
CA LYS A 177 12.61 15.86 -32.31
C LYS A 177 11.83 15.91 -30.99
N LYS A 178 10.70 16.62 -30.97
CA LYS A 178 9.86 16.84 -29.76
C LYS A 178 9.49 15.54 -29.05
N TRP A 179 9.10 14.51 -29.83
CA TRP A 179 8.67 13.23 -29.25
C TRP A 179 9.77 12.57 -28.41
N LEU A 180 11.04 12.62 -28.87
CA LEU A 180 12.17 12.06 -28.12
C LEU A 180 12.43 12.80 -26.80
N LYS A 181 12.18 14.12 -26.79
CA LYS A 181 12.30 14.93 -25.57
C LYS A 181 11.15 14.69 -24.60
N MET A 182 9.92 14.50 -25.10
CA MET A 182 8.79 14.09 -24.28
C MET A 182 9.04 12.72 -23.65
N LEU A 183 9.56 11.76 -24.43
CA LEU A 183 9.96 10.45 -23.92
C LEU A 183 11.03 10.59 -22.82
N GLY A 184 12.02 11.46 -23.03
CA GLY A 184 13.03 11.76 -22.01
C GLY A 184 12.46 12.32 -20.72
N VAL A 185 11.43 13.19 -20.78
CA VAL A 185 10.72 13.69 -19.61
C VAL A 185 10.01 12.57 -18.84
N ILE A 186 9.41 11.60 -19.55
CA ILE A 186 8.68 10.50 -18.95
C ILE A 186 9.62 9.49 -18.29
N ILE A 187 10.77 9.21 -18.90
CA ILE A 187 11.69 8.15 -18.47
C ILE A 187 12.72 8.66 -17.45
N PHE A 188 13.30 9.86 -17.66
CA PHE A 188 14.40 10.37 -16.83
C PHE A 188 13.91 11.04 -15.54
N ASN A 189 13.21 10.27 -14.71
CA ASN A 189 12.85 10.61 -13.32
C ASN A 189 13.73 9.78 -12.38
N VAL A 190 14.99 10.19 -12.21
CA VAL A 190 16.08 9.45 -11.51
C VAL A 190 16.88 10.41 -10.65
N PRO A 191 17.32 10.02 -9.45
CA PRO A 191 16.99 8.78 -8.72
C PRO A 191 15.56 8.74 -8.21
N ALA A 192 15.10 7.54 -7.90
CA ALA A 192 13.82 7.33 -7.24
C ALA A 192 13.98 7.39 -5.71
N ILE A 193 13.09 8.12 -5.07
CA ILE A 193 12.99 8.25 -3.62
C ILE A 193 11.72 7.53 -3.18
N THR A 194 11.85 6.59 -2.26
CA THR A 194 10.72 5.89 -1.65
C THR A 194 10.64 6.25 -0.17
N ILE A 195 9.45 6.62 0.28
CA ILE A 195 9.12 6.92 1.68
C ILE A 195 7.99 5.99 2.10
N THR A 196 8.19 5.29 3.22
CA THR A 196 7.17 4.41 3.81
C THR A 196 6.48 5.08 5.00
N ALA A 197 5.29 4.59 5.37
CA ALA A 197 4.57 5.08 6.54
C ALA A 197 5.34 4.87 7.85
N LEU A 198 6.21 3.85 7.93
CA LEU A 198 7.11 3.58 9.06
C LEU A 198 8.30 4.55 9.13
N GLY A 199 8.42 5.50 8.19
CA GLY A 199 9.50 6.47 8.14
C GLY A 199 10.80 5.94 7.52
N HIS A 200 10.76 4.79 6.87
CA HIS A 200 11.91 4.31 6.11
C HIS A 200 12.06 5.14 4.83
N PHE A 201 13.28 5.57 4.60
CA PHE A 201 13.69 6.30 3.40
C PHE A 201 14.65 5.46 2.59
N SER A 202 14.37 5.28 1.30
CA SER A 202 15.28 4.61 0.39
C SER A 202 15.51 5.44 -0.87
N LEU A 203 16.76 5.45 -1.35
CA LEU A 203 17.18 6.09 -2.58
C LEU A 203 17.64 5.00 -3.55
N ASN A 204 16.96 4.87 -4.68
CA ASN A 204 17.26 3.86 -5.68
C ASN A 204 17.59 4.53 -7.02
N LEU A 205 18.61 4.04 -7.70
CA LEU A 205 18.95 4.45 -9.07
C LEU A 205 18.03 3.76 -10.11
N SER A 206 16.76 3.67 -9.81
CA SER A 206 15.75 3.12 -10.69
C SER A 206 15.02 4.21 -11.46
N PHE A 207 14.63 3.88 -12.70
CA PHE A 207 13.83 4.79 -13.52
C PHE A 207 12.37 4.70 -13.10
N GLN A 208 11.80 5.83 -12.68
CA GLN A 208 10.37 5.94 -12.45
C GLN A 208 9.68 6.41 -13.72
N VAL A 209 8.93 5.51 -14.34
CA VAL A 209 8.01 5.82 -15.46
C VAL A 209 6.68 6.34 -14.90
N LEU A 210 5.72 6.66 -15.78
CA LEU A 210 4.41 7.19 -15.37
C LEU A 210 4.51 8.52 -14.61
N PHE A 211 5.14 9.51 -15.25
CA PHE A 211 5.33 10.86 -14.67
C PHE A 211 6.21 10.91 -13.42
N GLY A 212 6.96 9.86 -13.15
CA GLY A 212 7.94 9.82 -12.06
C GLY A 212 7.34 9.60 -10.68
N ILE A 213 6.16 9.01 -10.58
CA ILE A 213 5.48 8.72 -9.33
C ILE A 213 5.06 7.26 -9.24
N GLY A 214 5.01 6.75 -8.03
CA GLY A 214 4.46 5.44 -7.68
C GLY A 214 3.82 5.51 -6.30
N PHE A 215 2.74 4.76 -6.13
CA PHE A 215 2.04 4.64 -4.85
C PHE A 215 1.67 3.17 -4.64
N SER A 216 1.89 2.68 -3.42
CA SER A 216 1.39 1.38 -2.98
C SER A 216 0.76 1.54 -1.60
N ALA A 217 -0.43 0.99 -1.44
CA ALA A 217 -1.17 0.96 -0.17
C ALA A 217 -1.82 -0.40 -0.04
N THR A 218 -1.06 -1.38 0.43
CA THR A 218 -1.52 -2.75 0.66
C THR A 218 -1.84 -3.02 2.12
N GLY A 219 -1.47 -2.12 3.00
CA GLY A 219 -1.71 -2.11 4.43
C GLY A 219 -1.08 -0.86 5.03
N ILE A 220 -1.34 -0.57 6.30
CA ILE A 220 -0.82 0.62 6.98
C ILE A 220 0.71 0.60 7.03
N ASP A 221 1.28 -0.54 7.37
CA ASP A 221 2.73 -0.80 7.44
C ASP A 221 3.40 -0.85 6.06
N GLU A 222 2.65 -1.26 5.03
CA GLU A 222 3.13 -1.43 3.66
C GLU A 222 2.81 -0.21 2.77
N THR A 223 2.24 0.87 3.34
CA THR A 223 1.97 2.08 2.59
C THR A 223 3.27 2.81 2.27
N LEU A 224 3.48 3.07 0.99
CA LEU A 224 4.66 3.79 0.51
C LEU A 224 4.33 4.71 -0.65
N VAL A 225 5.09 5.79 -0.77
CA VAL A 225 5.09 6.70 -1.90
C VAL A 225 6.48 6.74 -2.50
N THR A 226 6.56 6.56 -3.82
CA THR A 226 7.80 6.67 -4.58
C THR A 226 7.69 7.82 -5.57
N PHE A 227 8.72 8.65 -5.66
CA PHE A 227 8.83 9.69 -6.69
C PHE A 227 10.26 9.80 -7.18
N GLY A 228 10.42 10.06 -8.47
CA GLY A 228 11.72 10.28 -9.08
C GLY A 228 12.05 11.77 -9.18
N ILE A 229 13.32 12.12 -9.09
CA ILE A 229 13.77 13.50 -9.36
C ILE A 229 13.59 13.77 -10.87
N PRO A 230 12.82 14.79 -11.29
CA PRO A 230 12.44 14.99 -12.68
C PRO A 230 13.56 15.66 -13.49
N ILE A 231 14.73 15.03 -13.58
CA ILE A 231 15.90 15.57 -14.30
C ILE A 231 15.59 15.83 -15.76
N GLY A 232 14.85 14.93 -16.42
CA GLY A 232 14.41 15.08 -17.81
C GLY A 232 13.60 16.35 -18.04
N SER A 233 12.67 16.66 -17.12
CA SER A 233 11.86 17.88 -17.15
C SER A 233 12.70 19.14 -16.94
N ILE A 234 13.53 19.15 -15.90
CA ILE A 234 14.39 20.30 -15.55
C ILE A 234 15.30 20.66 -16.72
N VAL A 235 16.04 19.69 -17.24
CA VAL A 235 16.98 19.91 -18.37
C VAL A 235 16.23 20.41 -19.62
N THR A 236 15.04 19.86 -19.87
CA THR A 236 14.26 20.26 -21.04
C THR A 236 13.70 21.66 -20.89
N LEU A 237 13.17 22.03 -19.72
CA LEU A 237 12.66 23.38 -19.44
C LEU A 237 13.76 24.43 -19.58
N ILE A 238 14.98 24.16 -19.08
CA ILE A 238 16.15 25.04 -19.26
C ILE A 238 16.45 25.22 -20.75
N LYS A 239 16.44 24.13 -21.54
CA LYS A 239 16.71 24.20 -23.00
C LYS A 239 15.62 25.00 -23.74
N VAL A 240 14.35 24.83 -23.38
CA VAL A 240 13.24 25.59 -23.95
C VAL A 240 13.41 27.08 -23.65
N LYS A 241 13.64 27.45 -22.39
CA LYS A 241 13.82 28.85 -21.96
C LYS A 241 14.99 29.51 -22.68
N LYS A 242 16.16 28.86 -22.76
CA LYS A 242 17.33 29.40 -23.46
C LYS A 242 17.03 29.67 -24.94
N ARG A 243 16.28 28.79 -25.58
CA ARG A 243 15.91 28.96 -26.99
C ARG A 243 14.90 30.09 -27.22
N GLU A 244 13.96 30.27 -26.32
CA GLU A 244 13.01 31.39 -26.36
C GLU A 244 13.76 32.72 -26.19
N GLN A 245 14.73 32.79 -25.26
CA GLN A 245 15.55 33.98 -25.07
C GLN A 245 16.38 34.33 -26.31
N ASN A 246 17.06 33.36 -26.91
CA ASN A 246 17.85 33.61 -28.15
C ASN A 246 16.97 34.11 -29.27
N ARG A 247 15.76 33.59 -29.44
CA ARG A 247 14.82 34.05 -30.48
C ARG A 247 14.41 35.51 -30.29
N ILE A 248 14.12 35.90 -29.02
CA ILE A 248 13.77 37.30 -28.70
C ILE A 248 14.96 38.23 -29.00
N THR A 249 16.19 37.79 -28.73
CA THR A 249 17.39 38.57 -29.01
C THR A 249 17.62 38.73 -30.52
N ASP A 250 17.46 37.63 -31.29
CA ASP A 250 17.59 37.65 -32.76
C ASP A 250 16.53 38.54 -33.42
N ASP A 251 15.27 38.50 -32.92
CA ASP A 251 14.17 39.34 -33.40
C ASP A 251 14.43 40.84 -33.13
N LYS A 252 14.99 41.20 -31.95
CA LYS A 252 15.37 42.58 -31.61
C LYS A 252 16.50 43.09 -32.52
N LEU A 253 17.54 42.29 -32.70
CA LEU A 253 18.66 42.66 -33.59
C LEU A 253 18.21 42.89 -35.06
N LYS A 254 17.26 42.12 -35.54
CA LYS A 254 16.69 42.33 -36.89
C LYS A 254 15.93 43.65 -36.99
N THR A 255 15.15 43.98 -35.98
CA THR A 255 14.38 45.26 -35.96
C THR A 255 15.30 46.46 -35.92
N GLU A 256 16.44 46.38 -35.20
CA GLU A 256 17.43 47.46 -35.09
C GLU A 256 18.25 47.63 -36.41
N VAL A 257 18.38 46.62 -37.24
CA VAL A 257 19.10 46.67 -38.53
C VAL A 257 18.19 47.22 -39.66
N GLU A 258 16.87 47.05 -39.52
CA GLU A 258 15.86 47.52 -40.49
C GLU A 258 15.36 48.96 -40.22
N SER A 259 15.73 49.58 -39.10
CA SER A 259 15.45 50.99 -38.75
C SER A 259 16.60 51.91 -39.12
#